data_9ed9d5a97a6e852b4aa69b944aa5a9f7
#
_entry.id   9ed9d5a97a6e852b4aa69b944aa5a9f7
#
_cell.length_a   1.000
_cell.length_b   1.000
_cell.length_c   1.000
_cell.angle_alpha   90.00
_cell.angle_beta   90.00
_cell.angle_gamma   90.00
#
_symmetry.space_group_name_H-M   'P 1'
#
loop_
_entity.id
_entity.type
_entity.pdbx_description
1 polymer ?
#
loop_
_entity_poly.entity_id
_entity_poly.type
_entity_poly.pdbx_seq_one_letter_code
_entity_poly.pdbx_strand_id
1 'polypeptide(L)'
;MSLLSTCILPYQRWHDGARESWVRAEELGFDTAYTYDHLSWRSFRDGPWFGAWPTLTAAAGVTSRMRLGSLVTNPNFRHPVTLAKDLISLDDLSRGRVTLGIGAGTTGFDATVLGNAPWSPRERADRFAEFVALLDRLLTEPDVSYDGQFYSAHEARNLPGCVQRPRIPFAVAAFGPRGLALAARHGQAWVSTGDPTLLETGTPAESEAAIAEQISRLGEACTAIGRDPASVRKVLLTGFTPEASTILESAERFADFAGRHLALGFDELVIHWPIPDSEFACDQDVFEEIARSHQTNS
;
A
#
# COMPACT_ATOMS: atom_id res chain seq x y z
N MET A 1 -13.78 0.99 -15.14
CA MET A 1 -12.99 -0.25 -15.08
C MET A 1 -12.38 -0.35 -13.70
N SER A 2 -12.59 -1.47 -13.02
CA SER A 2 -11.93 -1.74 -11.73
C SER A 2 -10.50 -2.24 -11.97
N LEU A 3 -9.59 -1.96 -11.04
CA LEU A 3 -8.20 -2.41 -11.12
C LEU A 3 -8.00 -3.66 -10.25
N LEU A 4 -7.22 -4.61 -10.75
CA LEU A 4 -6.75 -5.75 -9.97
C LEU A 4 -5.24 -5.67 -9.80
N SER A 5 -4.81 -5.61 -8.56
CA SER A 5 -3.41 -5.51 -8.17
C SER A 5 -3.00 -6.67 -7.27
N THR A 6 -1.71 -6.89 -7.14
CA THR A 6 -1.19 -7.95 -6.27
C THR A 6 -0.18 -7.42 -5.26
N CYS A 7 -0.02 -8.13 -4.14
CA CYS A 7 0.99 -7.83 -3.14
C CYS A 7 1.99 -8.99 -3.06
N ILE A 8 3.22 -8.78 -3.54
CA ILE A 8 4.31 -9.76 -3.54
C ILE A 8 5.20 -9.49 -2.34
N LEU A 9 5.15 -10.37 -1.32
CA LEU A 9 5.97 -10.20 -0.12
C LEU A 9 7.44 -10.48 -0.40
N PRO A 10 8.38 -9.71 0.23
CA PRO A 10 9.81 -9.82 -0.05
C PRO A 10 10.48 -10.93 0.80
N TYR A 11 9.96 -12.16 0.75
CA TYR A 11 10.44 -13.29 1.56
C TYR A 11 11.39 -14.23 0.82
N GLN A 12 11.39 -14.20 -0.51
CA GLN A 12 12.24 -15.05 -1.34
C GLN A 12 13.50 -14.32 -1.81
N ARG A 13 14.59 -15.09 -2.01
CA ARG A 13 15.77 -14.56 -2.68
C ARG A 13 15.48 -14.21 -4.14
N TRP A 14 16.08 -13.11 -4.61
CA TRP A 14 15.82 -12.60 -5.96
C TRP A 14 16.04 -13.64 -7.06
N HIS A 15 17.10 -14.42 -6.95
CA HIS A 15 17.46 -15.44 -7.95
C HIS A 15 16.90 -16.84 -7.67
N ASP A 16 16.06 -16.97 -6.62
CA ASP A 16 15.45 -18.23 -6.22
C ASP A 16 13.90 -18.11 -6.24
N GLY A 17 13.35 -17.44 -7.28
CA GLY A 17 11.92 -17.34 -7.53
C GLY A 17 11.31 -15.94 -7.34
N ALA A 18 11.92 -15.04 -6.56
CA ALA A 18 11.31 -13.71 -6.37
C ALA A 18 11.21 -12.93 -7.70
N ARG A 19 12.26 -12.95 -8.54
CA ARG A 19 12.25 -12.29 -9.85
C ARG A 19 11.09 -12.76 -10.73
N GLU A 20 10.87 -14.05 -10.76
CA GLU A 20 9.85 -14.72 -11.59
C GLU A 20 8.45 -14.29 -11.18
N SER A 21 8.19 -14.08 -9.87
CA SER A 21 6.90 -13.59 -9.39
C SER A 21 6.56 -12.20 -9.93
N TRP A 22 7.54 -11.28 -10.00
CA TRP A 22 7.33 -9.92 -10.56
C TRP A 22 7.09 -9.95 -12.06
N VAL A 23 7.87 -10.74 -12.80
CA VAL A 23 7.69 -10.93 -14.24
C VAL A 23 6.32 -11.54 -14.52
N ARG A 24 5.96 -12.60 -13.77
CA ARG A 24 4.67 -13.27 -13.95
C ARG A 24 3.48 -12.40 -13.61
N ALA A 25 3.59 -11.55 -12.58
CA ALA A 25 2.53 -10.58 -12.26
C ALA A 25 2.27 -9.60 -13.42
N GLU A 26 3.31 -9.12 -14.09
CA GLU A 26 3.15 -8.28 -15.29
C GLU A 26 2.55 -9.06 -16.48
N GLU A 27 2.95 -10.31 -16.70
CA GLU A 27 2.40 -11.17 -17.75
C GLU A 27 0.91 -11.46 -17.52
N LEU A 28 0.52 -11.68 -16.26
CA LEU A 28 -0.87 -11.87 -15.85
C LEU A 28 -1.70 -10.59 -15.91
N GLY A 29 -1.05 -9.43 -16.15
CA GLY A 29 -1.69 -8.14 -16.39
C GLY A 29 -2.21 -7.44 -15.14
N PHE A 30 -1.62 -7.70 -13.98
CA PHE A 30 -1.90 -6.90 -12.80
C PHE A 30 -1.56 -5.42 -13.03
N ASP A 31 -2.43 -4.52 -12.57
CA ASP A 31 -2.26 -3.07 -12.73
C ASP A 31 -1.09 -2.54 -11.89
N THR A 32 -1.01 -3.01 -10.65
CA THR A 32 0.08 -2.66 -9.72
C THR A 32 0.55 -3.91 -8.98
N ALA A 33 1.85 -4.05 -8.80
CA ALA A 33 2.40 -4.97 -7.82
C ALA A 33 2.99 -4.18 -6.64
N TYR A 34 2.46 -4.45 -5.48
CA TYR A 34 2.90 -3.89 -4.21
C TYR A 34 3.84 -4.85 -3.49
N THR A 35 4.61 -4.31 -2.54
CA THR A 35 5.31 -5.11 -1.53
C THR A 35 5.20 -4.46 -0.15
N TYR A 36 5.37 -5.25 0.91
CA TYR A 36 5.35 -4.74 2.26
C TYR A 36 6.68 -4.06 2.61
N ASP A 37 6.60 -2.85 3.18
CA ASP A 37 7.77 -2.17 3.73
C ASP A 37 7.81 -2.36 5.26
N HIS A 38 8.29 -3.53 5.66
CA HIS A 38 8.55 -3.95 7.03
C HIS A 38 10.01 -4.40 7.17
N LEU A 39 10.54 -4.40 8.39
CA LEU A 39 11.86 -4.98 8.69
C LEU A 39 11.74 -6.48 9.00
N SER A 40 10.57 -6.92 9.40
CA SER A 40 10.10 -8.29 9.49
C SER A 40 8.59 -8.28 9.71
N TRP A 41 7.86 -9.37 9.40
CA TRP A 41 6.41 -9.33 9.50
C TRP A 41 5.81 -10.65 10.01
N ARG A 42 5.01 -10.58 11.10
CA ARG A 42 4.17 -11.66 11.66
C ARG A 42 4.80 -13.06 11.57
N SER A 43 4.14 -13.98 10.84
CA SER A 43 4.57 -15.37 10.61
C SER A 43 5.90 -15.50 9.88
N PHE A 44 6.32 -14.48 9.14
CA PHE A 44 7.61 -14.44 8.43
C PHE A 44 8.76 -13.86 9.28
N ARG A 45 8.52 -13.57 10.58
CA ARG A 45 9.49 -12.87 11.43
C ARG A 45 10.85 -13.55 11.51
N ASP A 46 10.85 -14.88 11.62
CA ASP A 46 12.07 -15.67 11.80
C ASP A 46 12.59 -16.28 10.48
N GLY A 47 11.95 -15.93 9.35
CA GLY A 47 12.32 -16.32 8.01
C GLY A 47 13.04 -15.22 7.22
N PRO A 48 13.40 -15.48 5.96
CA PRO A 48 13.97 -14.47 5.08
C PRO A 48 13.00 -13.31 4.87
N TRP A 49 13.53 -12.07 4.96
CA TRP A 49 12.78 -10.86 4.66
C TRP A 49 13.71 -9.79 4.08
N PHE A 50 13.39 -9.27 2.91
CA PHE A 50 14.23 -8.32 2.18
C PHE A 50 13.65 -6.91 2.22
N GLY A 51 14.50 -5.90 2.04
CA GLY A 51 14.08 -4.51 2.02
C GLY A 51 13.18 -4.16 0.83
N ALA A 52 12.08 -3.45 1.07
CA ALA A 52 11.09 -3.12 0.04
C ALA A 52 11.70 -2.31 -1.13
N TRP A 53 12.43 -1.23 -0.85
CA TRP A 53 12.93 -0.34 -1.90
C TRP A 53 13.98 -1.00 -2.81
N PRO A 54 14.96 -1.77 -2.31
CA PRO A 54 15.83 -2.58 -3.17
C PRO A 54 15.06 -3.60 -4.02
N THR A 55 14.05 -4.26 -3.45
CA THR A 55 13.20 -5.23 -4.17
C THR A 55 12.41 -4.55 -5.28
N LEU A 56 11.76 -3.41 -5.01
CA LEU A 56 11.02 -2.63 -6.01
C LEU A 56 11.94 -2.09 -7.11
N THR A 57 13.17 -1.72 -6.76
CA THR A 57 14.17 -1.28 -7.75
C THR A 57 14.55 -2.42 -8.69
N ALA A 58 14.78 -3.62 -8.16
CA ALA A 58 15.05 -4.80 -8.97
C ALA A 58 13.83 -5.17 -9.84
N ALA A 59 12.62 -5.08 -9.30
CA ALA A 59 11.37 -5.31 -10.03
C ALA A 59 11.18 -4.30 -11.18
N ALA A 60 11.53 -3.03 -10.97
CA ALA A 60 11.48 -2.01 -12.03
C ALA A 60 12.37 -2.36 -13.23
N GLY A 61 13.50 -3.04 -12.99
CA GLY A 61 14.43 -3.48 -14.02
C GLY A 61 13.94 -4.69 -14.84
N VAL A 62 12.95 -5.44 -14.37
CA VAL A 62 12.44 -6.65 -15.06
C VAL A 62 10.98 -6.53 -15.50
N THR A 63 10.35 -5.40 -15.24
CA THR A 63 8.98 -5.05 -15.65
C THR A 63 8.98 -3.77 -16.48
N SER A 64 7.95 -3.54 -17.27
CA SER A 64 7.90 -2.42 -18.23
C SER A 64 6.63 -1.57 -18.16
N ARG A 65 5.51 -2.13 -17.73
CA ARG A 65 4.17 -1.51 -17.74
C ARG A 65 3.53 -1.44 -16.36
N MET A 66 3.59 -2.55 -15.62
CA MET A 66 2.96 -2.69 -14.30
C MET A 66 3.50 -1.62 -13.34
N ARG A 67 2.62 -0.96 -12.61
CA ARG A 67 3.00 -0.04 -11.55
C ARG A 67 3.60 -0.81 -10.36
N LEU A 68 4.45 -0.14 -9.61
CA LEU A 68 5.18 -0.70 -8.48
C LEU A 68 4.94 0.15 -7.24
N GLY A 69 4.75 -0.48 -6.08
CA GLY A 69 4.51 0.29 -4.88
C GLY A 69 4.79 -0.43 -3.57
N SER A 70 4.85 0.33 -2.50
CA SER A 70 4.78 -0.20 -1.14
C SER A 70 3.34 -0.24 -0.63
N LEU A 71 3.02 -1.21 0.23
CA LEU A 71 1.71 -1.28 0.87
C LEU A 71 1.80 -1.86 2.29
N VAL A 72 2.23 -1.07 3.31
CA VAL A 72 2.55 0.35 3.24
C VAL A 72 3.90 0.66 3.86
N THR A 73 4.54 1.72 3.41
CA THR A 73 5.66 2.34 4.11
C THR A 73 5.16 3.08 5.35
N ASN A 74 5.96 3.12 6.40
CA ASN A 74 5.57 3.76 7.65
C ASN A 74 6.75 4.48 8.35
N PRO A 75 6.47 5.43 9.25
CA PRO A 75 7.49 6.21 9.93
C PRO A 75 8.34 5.46 10.94
N ASN A 76 8.01 4.22 11.34
CA ASN A 76 8.70 3.53 12.44
C ASN A 76 10.22 3.44 12.23
N PHE A 77 10.65 3.25 10.99
CA PHE A 77 12.07 3.10 10.63
C PHE A 77 12.46 3.88 9.38
N ARG A 78 11.58 4.75 8.86
CA ARG A 78 11.85 5.60 7.70
C ARG A 78 11.96 7.07 8.11
N HIS A 79 12.87 7.78 7.47
CA HIS A 79 12.98 9.24 7.57
C HIS A 79 12.56 9.87 6.23
N PRO A 80 11.72 10.95 6.21
CA PRO A 80 11.22 11.53 4.97
C PRO A 80 12.29 11.93 3.97
N VAL A 81 13.42 12.48 4.43
CA VAL A 81 14.52 12.94 3.55
C VAL A 81 15.17 11.78 2.80
N THR A 82 15.53 10.69 3.48
CA THR A 82 16.14 9.52 2.82
C THR A 82 15.15 8.81 1.93
N LEU A 83 13.90 8.68 2.40
CA LEU A 83 12.83 8.07 1.60
C LEU A 83 12.55 8.88 0.32
N ALA A 84 12.57 10.21 0.37
CA ALA A 84 12.39 11.04 -0.82
C ALA A 84 13.44 10.73 -1.89
N LYS A 85 14.71 10.48 -1.49
CA LYS A 85 15.78 10.10 -2.42
C LYS A 85 15.55 8.73 -3.05
N ASP A 86 15.15 7.75 -2.25
CA ASP A 86 14.81 6.40 -2.76
C ASP A 86 13.66 6.50 -3.77
N LEU A 87 12.61 7.27 -3.44
CA LEU A 87 11.44 7.46 -4.28
C LEU A 87 11.75 8.17 -5.59
N ILE A 88 12.51 9.27 -5.57
CA ILE A 88 12.92 9.99 -6.79
C ILE A 88 13.72 9.07 -7.69
N SER A 89 14.64 8.28 -7.12
CA SER A 89 15.48 7.35 -7.87
C SER A 89 14.65 6.22 -8.49
N LEU A 90 13.74 5.64 -7.73
CA LEU A 90 12.88 4.57 -8.24
C LEU A 90 11.87 5.08 -9.28
N ASP A 91 11.38 6.30 -9.11
CA ASP A 91 10.47 6.93 -10.08
C ASP A 91 11.17 7.13 -11.44
N ASP A 92 12.42 7.57 -11.43
CA ASP A 92 13.25 7.67 -12.65
C ASP A 92 13.52 6.29 -13.28
N LEU A 93 14.04 5.35 -12.50
CA LEU A 93 14.35 3.99 -12.95
C LEU A 93 13.13 3.25 -13.51
N SER A 94 11.98 3.46 -12.92
CA SER A 94 10.71 2.85 -13.36
C SER A 94 10.02 3.64 -14.47
N ARG A 95 10.50 4.81 -14.85
CA ARG A 95 9.86 5.73 -15.81
C ARG A 95 8.46 6.17 -15.36
N GLY A 96 8.34 6.56 -14.09
CA GLY A 96 7.09 7.11 -13.55
C GLY A 96 6.04 6.06 -13.18
N ARG A 97 6.43 4.83 -12.84
CA ARG A 97 5.49 3.76 -12.45
C ARG A 97 5.31 3.57 -10.94
N VAL A 98 5.91 4.42 -10.11
CA VAL A 98 5.85 4.26 -8.65
C VAL A 98 4.52 4.76 -8.09
N THR A 99 4.01 4.04 -7.10
CA THR A 99 2.95 4.47 -6.18
C THR A 99 3.45 4.25 -4.75
N LEU A 100 3.38 5.28 -3.91
CA LEU A 100 3.75 5.17 -2.51
C LEU A 100 2.53 4.87 -1.64
N GLY A 101 2.40 3.64 -1.18
CA GLY A 101 1.50 3.33 -0.08
C GLY A 101 2.14 3.73 1.25
N ILE A 102 1.45 4.52 2.06
CA ILE A 102 1.93 5.00 3.36
C ILE A 102 0.88 4.88 4.46
N GLY A 103 1.33 4.59 5.67
CA GLY A 103 0.50 4.43 6.85
C GLY A 103 1.21 4.88 8.12
N ALA A 104 0.47 5.02 9.20
CA ALA A 104 1.00 5.52 10.49
C ALA A 104 1.97 4.55 11.19
N GLY A 105 2.08 3.32 10.72
CA GLY A 105 2.76 2.25 11.43
C GLY A 105 1.93 1.69 12.59
N THR A 106 2.40 0.58 13.15
CA THR A 106 1.77 -0.11 14.27
C THR A 106 2.68 -0.15 15.49
N THR A 107 2.25 -0.79 16.57
CA THR A 107 3.07 -1.08 17.75
C THR A 107 3.81 -2.42 17.66
N GLY A 108 3.77 -3.08 16.50
CA GLY A 108 4.43 -4.36 16.28
C GLY A 108 5.95 -4.28 16.23
N PHE A 109 6.57 -5.31 15.70
CA PHE A 109 8.03 -5.51 15.69
C PHE A 109 8.81 -4.30 15.14
N ASP A 110 8.37 -3.71 14.02
CA ASP A 110 9.03 -2.55 13.41
C ASP A 110 9.10 -1.31 14.33
N ALA A 111 8.21 -1.21 15.32
CA ALA A 111 8.18 -0.07 16.22
C ALA A 111 9.34 -0.09 17.20
N THR A 112 9.93 -1.25 17.45
CA THR A 112 10.96 -1.44 18.51
C THR A 112 12.29 -1.94 17.99
N VAL A 113 12.36 -2.43 16.75
CA VAL A 113 13.56 -3.08 16.20
C VAL A 113 14.78 -2.16 16.15
N LEU A 114 14.59 -0.85 16.06
CA LEU A 114 15.67 0.15 16.11
C LEU A 114 16.01 0.59 17.56
N GLY A 115 15.51 -0.12 18.58
CA GLY A 115 15.79 0.17 19.98
C GLY A 115 14.90 1.26 20.61
N ASN A 116 13.94 1.80 19.88
CA ASN A 116 13.02 2.80 20.40
C ASN A 116 11.82 2.15 21.11
N ALA A 117 11.24 2.85 22.11
CA ALA A 117 9.95 2.48 22.66
C ALA A 117 8.82 2.71 21.63
N PRO A 118 7.75 1.90 21.65
CA PRO A 118 6.60 2.12 20.77
C PRO A 118 5.94 3.46 21.07
N TRP A 119 5.56 4.18 20.01
CA TRP A 119 4.81 5.42 20.14
C TRP A 119 3.36 5.16 20.57
N SER A 120 2.81 6.04 21.41
CA SER A 120 1.37 6.04 21.70
C SER A 120 0.53 6.25 20.42
N PRO A 121 -0.75 5.88 20.40
CA PRO A 121 -1.62 6.10 19.23
C PRO A 121 -1.69 7.56 18.79
N ARG A 122 -1.67 8.50 19.75
CA ARG A 122 -1.67 9.94 19.47
C ARG A 122 -0.38 10.37 18.80
N GLU A 123 0.76 10.02 19.39
CA GLU A 123 2.09 10.37 18.87
C GLU A 123 2.33 9.75 17.48
N ARG A 124 1.88 8.51 17.25
CA ARG A 124 1.94 7.90 15.91
C ARG A 124 1.17 8.71 14.88
N ALA A 125 -0.03 9.19 15.23
CA ALA A 125 -0.82 10.00 14.33
C ALA A 125 -0.20 11.38 14.07
N ASP A 126 0.38 12.02 15.11
CA ASP A 126 1.09 13.31 14.98
C ASP A 126 2.33 13.17 14.10
N ARG A 127 3.14 12.14 14.36
CA ARG A 127 4.35 11.82 13.61
C ARG A 127 4.04 11.46 12.16
N PHE A 128 2.96 10.72 11.91
CA PHE A 128 2.54 10.38 10.55
C PHE A 128 2.09 11.62 9.77
N ALA A 129 1.36 12.53 10.40
CA ALA A 129 0.95 13.78 9.76
C ALA A 129 2.15 14.63 9.35
N GLU A 130 3.14 14.75 10.23
CA GLU A 130 4.38 15.48 9.95
C GLU A 130 5.21 14.78 8.85
N PHE A 131 5.31 13.45 8.91
CA PHE A 131 5.99 12.64 7.90
C PHE A 131 5.42 12.87 6.51
N VAL A 132 4.09 12.79 6.36
CA VAL A 132 3.42 12.97 5.07
C VAL A 132 3.61 14.39 4.54
N ALA A 133 3.43 15.40 5.41
CA ALA A 133 3.58 16.80 5.02
C ALA A 133 5.01 17.14 4.58
N LEU A 134 6.01 16.68 5.32
CA LEU A 134 7.41 16.89 4.95
C LEU A 134 7.78 16.14 3.67
N LEU A 135 7.33 14.89 3.52
CA LEU A 135 7.59 14.09 2.33
C LEU A 135 6.94 14.70 1.07
N ASP A 136 5.73 15.24 1.20
CA ASP A 136 5.04 15.96 0.11
C ASP A 136 5.89 17.14 -0.38
N ARG A 137 6.41 17.94 0.53
CA ARG A 137 7.32 19.05 0.21
C ARG A 137 8.62 18.57 -0.44
N LEU A 138 9.27 17.56 0.13
CA LEU A 138 10.53 17.00 -0.39
C LEU A 138 10.38 16.44 -1.82
N LEU A 139 9.20 16.00 -2.22
CA LEU A 139 8.94 15.46 -3.55
C LEU A 139 8.43 16.53 -4.55
N THR A 140 8.10 17.74 -4.08
CA THR A 140 7.56 18.83 -4.91
C THR A 140 8.46 20.05 -4.97
N GLU A 141 9.30 20.29 -3.95
CA GLU A 141 10.19 21.45 -3.86
C GLU A 141 11.66 21.06 -4.16
N PRO A 142 12.43 21.87 -4.86
CA PRO A 142 13.82 21.55 -5.24
C PRO A 142 14.78 21.51 -4.05
N ASP A 143 14.52 22.30 -3.02
CA ASP A 143 15.22 22.25 -1.74
C ASP A 143 14.26 22.53 -0.59
N VAL A 144 14.48 21.88 0.55
CA VAL A 144 13.64 21.97 1.74
C VAL A 144 14.49 22.08 2.99
N SER A 145 14.25 23.14 3.78
CA SER A 145 14.62 23.18 5.19
C SER A 145 13.35 23.10 6.03
N TYR A 146 13.41 22.31 7.09
CA TYR A 146 12.28 21.99 7.96
C TYR A 146 12.76 21.71 9.38
N ASP A 147 12.08 22.26 10.36
CA ASP A 147 12.32 22.00 11.78
C ASP A 147 10.97 21.73 12.44
N GLY A 148 10.67 20.44 12.64
CA GLY A 148 9.42 19.95 13.16
C GLY A 148 9.55 19.31 14.53
N GLN A 149 8.48 18.69 14.99
CA GLN A 149 8.47 17.98 16.28
C GLN A 149 9.19 16.63 16.20
N PHE A 150 9.07 15.93 15.07
CA PHE A 150 9.58 14.57 14.88
C PHE A 150 10.67 14.46 13.84
N TYR A 151 10.71 15.42 12.90
CA TYR A 151 11.66 15.40 11.79
C TYR A 151 12.29 16.77 11.58
N SER A 152 13.55 16.74 11.15
CA SER A 152 14.25 17.93 10.70
C SER A 152 14.90 17.66 9.35
N ALA A 153 14.98 18.71 8.51
CA ALA A 153 15.73 18.69 7.26
C ALA A 153 16.49 20.02 7.12
N HIS A 154 17.76 19.93 6.82
CA HIS A 154 18.59 21.11 6.60
C HIS A 154 19.07 21.13 5.15
N GLU A 155 18.61 22.12 4.39
CA GLU A 155 18.95 22.30 2.98
C GLU A 155 18.87 21.02 2.14
N ALA A 156 17.83 20.20 2.34
CA ALA A 156 17.65 18.94 1.60
C ALA A 156 17.44 19.25 0.11
N ARG A 157 18.36 18.79 -0.74
CA ARG A 157 18.31 18.98 -2.20
C ARG A 157 17.60 17.83 -2.86
N ASN A 158 16.59 18.12 -3.68
CA ASN A 158 15.67 17.12 -4.24
C ASN A 158 15.70 17.08 -5.77
N LEU A 159 16.65 17.72 -6.42
CA LEU A 159 16.82 17.61 -7.86
C LEU A 159 17.32 16.21 -8.26
N PRO A 160 16.85 15.70 -9.42
CA PRO A 160 16.03 16.34 -10.45
C PRO A 160 14.51 16.38 -10.14
N GLY A 161 14.05 15.86 -9.00
CA GLY A 161 12.66 15.66 -8.65
C GLY A 161 12.06 14.39 -9.28
N CYS A 162 10.77 14.17 -9.07
CA CYS A 162 10.05 13.04 -9.63
C CYS A 162 9.84 13.19 -11.15
N VAL A 163 9.76 12.07 -11.86
CA VAL A 163 9.27 12.00 -13.26
C VAL A 163 7.77 12.30 -13.27
N GLN A 164 7.02 11.71 -12.35
CA GLN A 164 5.59 11.95 -12.17
C GLN A 164 5.33 13.38 -11.65
N ARG A 165 4.24 14.01 -12.07
CA ARG A 165 3.89 15.39 -11.67
C ARG A 165 2.53 15.43 -10.98
N PRO A 166 2.37 16.24 -9.94
CA PRO A 166 3.38 17.08 -9.27
C PRO A 166 4.45 16.25 -8.52
N ARG A 167 4.17 15.00 -8.16
CA ARG A 167 5.04 13.99 -7.52
C ARG A 167 4.45 12.59 -7.70
N ILE A 168 5.13 11.60 -7.17
CA ILE A 168 4.65 10.22 -7.01
C ILE A 168 3.30 10.23 -6.28
N PRO A 169 2.27 9.49 -6.76
CA PRO A 169 0.98 9.39 -6.09
C PRO A 169 1.11 8.68 -4.74
N PHE A 170 0.42 9.21 -3.72
CA PHE A 170 0.31 8.60 -2.40
C PHE A 170 -0.98 7.81 -2.28
N ALA A 171 -0.88 6.56 -1.81
CA ALA A 171 -1.97 5.73 -1.36
C ALA A 171 -1.93 5.67 0.17
N VAL A 172 -2.83 6.40 0.84
CA VAL A 172 -2.77 6.59 2.29
C VAL A 172 -3.65 5.56 2.99
N ALA A 173 -3.03 4.69 3.79
CA ALA A 173 -3.76 3.72 4.63
C ALA A 173 -4.20 4.38 5.93
N ALA A 174 -5.50 4.43 6.15
CA ALA A 174 -6.09 5.13 7.30
C ALA A 174 -7.48 4.61 7.65
N PHE A 175 -7.78 4.56 8.95
CA PHE A 175 -9.10 4.17 9.49
C PHE A 175 -9.73 5.27 10.34
N GLY A 176 -8.92 5.99 11.11
CA GLY A 176 -9.38 7.03 12.03
C GLY A 176 -9.48 8.41 11.35
N PRO A 177 -10.22 9.37 11.98
CA PRO A 177 -10.52 10.66 11.37
C PRO A 177 -9.29 11.49 10.99
N ARG A 178 -8.22 11.43 11.78
CA ARG A 178 -6.97 12.15 11.48
C ARG A 178 -6.26 11.59 10.24
N GLY A 179 -6.21 10.26 10.10
CA GLY A 179 -5.64 9.60 8.94
C GLY A 179 -6.49 9.80 7.68
N LEU A 180 -7.82 9.76 7.80
CA LEU A 180 -8.73 10.08 6.70
C LEU A 180 -8.58 11.53 6.22
N ALA A 181 -8.38 12.47 7.14
CA ALA A 181 -8.06 13.86 6.77
C ALA A 181 -6.72 13.98 6.01
N LEU A 182 -5.71 13.16 6.34
CA LEU A 182 -4.45 13.09 5.58
C LEU A 182 -4.68 12.48 4.19
N ALA A 183 -5.46 11.40 4.09
CA ALA A 183 -5.84 10.79 2.82
C ALA A 183 -6.60 11.79 1.94
N ALA A 184 -7.56 12.52 2.51
CA ALA A 184 -8.29 13.58 1.81
C ALA A 184 -7.38 14.70 1.31
N ARG A 185 -6.36 15.09 2.08
CA ARG A 185 -5.47 16.22 1.74
C ARG A 185 -4.36 15.83 0.75
N HIS A 186 -3.69 14.70 0.99
CA HIS A 186 -2.45 14.33 0.29
C HIS A 186 -2.58 13.09 -0.60
N GLY A 187 -3.59 12.22 -0.37
CA GLY A 187 -3.74 10.96 -1.10
C GLY A 187 -4.31 11.12 -2.50
N GLN A 188 -3.75 10.44 -3.48
CA GLN A 188 -4.39 10.13 -4.75
C GLN A 188 -5.21 8.84 -4.62
N ALA A 189 -4.88 8.03 -3.61
CA ALA A 189 -5.69 6.89 -3.21
C ALA A 189 -5.78 6.79 -1.68
N TRP A 190 -6.85 6.16 -1.22
CA TRP A 190 -7.04 5.72 0.16
C TRP A 190 -7.04 4.20 0.19
N VAL A 191 -6.37 3.61 1.18
CA VAL A 191 -6.28 2.16 1.35
C VAL A 191 -7.02 1.73 2.60
N SER A 192 -7.88 0.72 2.45
CA SER A 192 -8.51 0.00 3.55
C SER A 192 -8.10 -1.47 3.55
N THR A 193 -8.08 -2.07 4.72
CA THR A 193 -7.99 -3.52 4.94
C THR A 193 -9.26 -4.06 5.62
N GLY A 194 -10.36 -3.30 5.58
CA GLY A 194 -11.53 -3.58 6.40
C GLY A 194 -11.38 -3.10 7.84
N ASP A 195 -12.21 -3.61 8.74
CA ASP A 195 -12.08 -3.36 10.18
C ASP A 195 -11.27 -4.50 10.83
N PRO A 196 -10.10 -4.22 11.40
CA PRO A 196 -9.24 -5.26 11.98
C PRO A 196 -9.88 -5.96 13.19
N THR A 197 -10.90 -5.39 13.82
CA THR A 197 -11.62 -6.04 14.93
C THR A 197 -12.57 -7.11 14.46
N LEU A 198 -12.95 -7.09 13.18
CA LEU A 198 -13.87 -8.06 12.57
C LEU A 198 -13.15 -9.21 11.85
N LEU A 199 -11.82 -9.16 11.74
CA LEU A 199 -11.05 -10.15 10.97
C LEU A 199 -11.32 -11.60 11.39
N GLU A 200 -11.34 -11.87 12.70
CA GLU A 200 -11.47 -13.23 13.24
C GLU A 200 -12.92 -13.61 13.62
N THR A 201 -13.73 -12.63 13.97
CA THR A 201 -15.05 -12.87 14.60
C THR A 201 -16.21 -12.24 13.85
N GLY A 202 -15.94 -11.38 12.87
CA GLY A 202 -16.95 -10.70 12.08
C GLY A 202 -17.54 -11.57 10.97
N THR A 203 -18.72 -11.20 10.53
CA THR A 203 -19.35 -11.74 9.33
C THR A 203 -18.99 -10.88 8.10
N PRO A 204 -19.13 -11.41 6.87
CA PRO A 204 -18.98 -10.61 5.66
C PRO A 204 -19.85 -9.34 5.65
N ALA A 205 -21.12 -9.44 6.07
CA ALA A 205 -22.05 -8.32 6.12
C ALA A 205 -21.63 -7.23 7.13
N GLU A 206 -21.11 -7.61 8.30
CA GLU A 206 -20.56 -6.66 9.27
C GLU A 206 -19.31 -5.96 8.75
N SER A 207 -18.43 -6.70 8.06
CA SER A 207 -17.24 -6.13 7.43
C SER A 207 -17.61 -5.14 6.32
N GLU A 208 -18.56 -5.48 5.46
CA GLU A 208 -19.07 -4.59 4.41
C GLU A 208 -19.71 -3.32 4.98
N ALA A 209 -20.50 -3.43 6.05
CA ALA A 209 -21.07 -2.28 6.73
C ALA A 209 -20.00 -1.35 7.34
N ALA A 210 -18.98 -1.92 7.99
CA ALA A 210 -17.86 -1.15 8.54
C ALA A 210 -17.06 -0.45 7.44
N ILE A 211 -16.84 -1.12 6.31
CA ILE A 211 -16.18 -0.55 5.13
C ILE A 211 -17.01 0.60 4.53
N ALA A 212 -18.31 0.43 4.39
CA ALA A 212 -19.21 1.49 3.90
C ALA A 212 -19.12 2.75 4.78
N GLU A 213 -19.07 2.57 6.10
CA GLU A 213 -18.88 3.67 7.04
C GLU A 213 -17.51 4.35 6.88
N GLN A 214 -16.44 3.59 6.63
CA GLN A 214 -15.11 4.16 6.35
C GLN A 214 -15.10 5.00 5.07
N ILE A 215 -15.78 4.54 4.02
CA ILE A 215 -15.93 5.28 2.75
C ILE A 215 -16.73 6.57 2.96
N SER A 216 -17.82 6.52 3.74
CA SER A 216 -18.59 7.71 4.09
C SER A 216 -17.73 8.76 4.80
N ARG A 217 -16.98 8.36 5.82
CA ARG A 217 -16.07 9.25 6.57
C ARG A 217 -14.95 9.83 5.70
N LEU A 218 -14.44 9.07 4.74
CA LEU A 218 -13.49 9.60 3.77
C LEU A 218 -14.14 10.69 2.91
N GLY A 219 -15.39 10.45 2.46
CA GLY A 219 -16.19 11.43 1.71
C GLY A 219 -16.41 12.73 2.49
N GLU A 220 -16.76 12.63 3.77
CA GLU A 220 -16.89 13.77 4.67
C GLU A 220 -15.56 14.54 4.82
N ALA A 221 -14.44 13.82 5.00
CA ALA A 221 -13.13 14.44 5.12
C ALA A 221 -12.69 15.18 3.82
N CYS A 222 -13.03 14.64 2.66
CA CYS A 222 -12.82 15.31 1.37
C CYS A 222 -13.69 16.57 1.25
N THR A 223 -14.99 16.46 1.54
CA THR A 223 -15.93 17.57 1.48
C THR A 223 -15.54 18.71 2.41
N ALA A 224 -15.06 18.39 3.61
CA ALA A 224 -14.62 19.39 4.59
C ALA A 224 -13.47 20.31 4.08
N ILE A 225 -12.71 19.88 3.08
CA ILE A 225 -11.64 20.65 2.45
C ILE A 225 -11.99 21.10 1.03
N GLY A 226 -13.24 20.92 0.59
CA GLY A 226 -13.69 21.28 -0.76
C GLY A 226 -13.16 20.38 -1.86
N ARG A 227 -12.72 19.15 -1.54
CA ARG A 227 -12.25 18.16 -2.50
C ARG A 227 -13.38 17.22 -2.91
N ASP A 228 -13.48 16.92 -4.22
CA ASP A 228 -14.39 15.89 -4.69
C ASP A 228 -13.96 14.50 -4.16
N PRO A 229 -14.82 13.79 -3.39
CA PRO A 229 -14.53 12.44 -2.91
C PRO A 229 -14.22 11.43 -4.01
N ALA A 230 -14.79 11.59 -5.21
CA ALA A 230 -14.53 10.74 -6.36
C ALA A 230 -13.10 10.89 -6.91
N SER A 231 -12.39 11.98 -6.58
CA SER A 231 -10.99 12.19 -6.96
C SER A 231 -10.00 11.35 -6.15
N VAL A 232 -10.45 10.66 -5.10
CA VAL A 232 -9.62 9.77 -4.28
C VAL A 232 -9.98 8.33 -4.58
N ARG A 233 -9.08 7.62 -5.27
CA ARG A 233 -9.24 6.20 -5.57
C ARG A 233 -9.29 5.38 -4.28
N LYS A 234 -10.19 4.42 -4.20
CA LYS A 234 -10.37 3.55 -3.05
C LYS A 234 -9.78 2.17 -3.34
N VAL A 235 -8.85 1.75 -2.52
CA VAL A 235 -8.07 0.50 -2.67
C VAL A 235 -8.36 -0.41 -1.49
N LEU A 236 -8.76 -1.66 -1.75
CA LEU A 236 -8.94 -2.69 -0.73
C LEU A 236 -7.81 -3.71 -0.80
N LEU A 237 -7.04 -3.85 0.27
CA LEU A 237 -6.15 -4.99 0.47
C LEU A 237 -6.94 -6.13 1.11
N THR A 238 -7.20 -7.18 0.34
CA THR A 238 -8.24 -8.19 0.65
C THR A 238 -7.89 -9.18 1.74
N GLY A 239 -6.61 -9.39 2.06
CA GLY A 239 -6.14 -10.42 3.00
C GLY A 239 -6.48 -10.19 4.48
N PHE A 240 -7.34 -9.22 4.79
CA PHE A 240 -7.69 -8.83 6.17
C PHE A 240 -9.20 -8.67 6.38
N THR A 241 -10.00 -9.26 5.53
CA THR A 241 -11.46 -9.37 5.73
C THR A 241 -11.81 -10.74 6.33
N PRO A 242 -13.00 -10.93 6.92
CA PRO A 242 -13.43 -12.24 7.44
C PRO A 242 -13.40 -13.37 6.42
N GLU A 243 -13.54 -13.04 5.13
CA GLU A 243 -13.51 -14.01 4.03
C GLU A 243 -12.11 -14.25 3.46
N ALA A 244 -11.07 -13.61 3.99
CA ALA A 244 -9.72 -13.59 3.42
C ALA A 244 -9.14 -15.00 3.11
N SER A 245 -9.47 -15.99 3.93
CA SER A 245 -9.01 -17.37 3.74
C SER A 245 -9.73 -18.14 2.63
N THR A 246 -10.88 -17.66 2.15
CA THR A 246 -11.74 -18.40 1.21
C THR A 246 -11.95 -17.73 -0.14
N ILE A 247 -11.68 -16.43 -0.23
CA ILE A 247 -11.94 -15.67 -1.49
C ILE A 247 -11.11 -16.14 -2.68
N LEU A 248 -9.97 -16.78 -2.44
CA LEU A 248 -9.10 -17.31 -3.49
C LEU A 248 -9.25 -18.84 -3.67
N GLU A 249 -10.31 -19.47 -3.12
CA GLU A 249 -10.58 -20.90 -3.36
C GLU A 249 -11.12 -21.18 -4.76
N SER A 250 -11.75 -20.20 -5.41
CA SER A 250 -12.18 -20.29 -6.81
C SER A 250 -12.36 -18.91 -7.44
N ALA A 251 -12.28 -18.84 -8.76
CA ALA A 251 -12.53 -17.60 -9.52
C ALA A 251 -13.96 -17.08 -9.32
N GLU A 252 -14.95 -17.97 -9.12
CA GLU A 252 -16.35 -17.58 -8.86
C GLU A 252 -16.49 -16.89 -7.50
N ARG A 253 -15.89 -17.44 -6.44
CA ARG A 253 -15.88 -16.84 -5.10
C ARG A 253 -15.21 -15.46 -5.11
N PHE A 254 -14.10 -15.36 -5.81
CA PHE A 254 -13.44 -14.06 -5.96
C PHE A 254 -14.31 -13.06 -6.73
N ALA A 255 -14.95 -13.48 -7.81
CA ALA A 255 -15.82 -12.61 -8.59
C ALA A 255 -17.02 -12.08 -7.77
N ASP A 256 -17.62 -12.94 -6.94
CA ASP A 256 -18.69 -12.55 -6.02
C ASP A 256 -18.20 -11.53 -4.98
N PHE A 257 -17.09 -11.83 -4.32
CA PHE A 257 -16.44 -10.89 -3.37
C PHE A 257 -16.10 -9.55 -4.05
N ALA A 258 -15.48 -9.60 -5.22
CA ALA A 258 -15.11 -8.41 -5.98
C ALA A 258 -16.34 -7.59 -6.35
N GLY A 259 -17.40 -8.23 -6.85
CA GLY A 259 -18.66 -7.56 -7.20
C GLY A 259 -19.27 -6.80 -6.02
N ARG A 260 -19.32 -7.39 -4.82
CA ARG A 260 -19.83 -6.72 -3.62
C ARG A 260 -18.99 -5.51 -3.23
N HIS A 261 -17.66 -5.64 -3.22
CA HIS A 261 -16.77 -4.54 -2.80
C HIS A 261 -16.68 -3.41 -3.83
N LEU A 262 -16.73 -3.73 -5.12
CA LEU A 262 -16.84 -2.71 -6.18
C LEU A 262 -18.17 -1.95 -6.09
N ALA A 263 -19.27 -2.64 -5.74
CA ALA A 263 -20.55 -1.99 -5.50
C ALA A 263 -20.54 -1.06 -4.27
N LEU A 264 -19.70 -1.31 -3.27
CA LEU A 264 -19.44 -0.39 -2.15
C LEU A 264 -18.64 0.85 -2.58
N GLY A 265 -18.00 0.84 -3.75
CA GLY A 265 -17.29 1.97 -4.32
C GLY A 265 -15.77 1.85 -4.30
N PHE A 266 -15.20 0.66 -4.12
CA PHE A 266 -13.77 0.45 -4.38
C PHE A 266 -13.47 0.54 -5.87
N ASP A 267 -12.30 1.06 -6.20
CA ASP A 267 -11.79 1.20 -7.55
C ASP A 267 -10.71 0.13 -7.84
N GLU A 268 -10.05 -0.38 -6.80
CA GLU A 268 -8.93 -1.32 -6.90
C GLU A 268 -9.00 -2.37 -5.79
N LEU A 269 -8.83 -3.64 -6.16
CA LEU A 269 -8.65 -4.75 -5.24
C LEU A 269 -7.20 -5.25 -5.31
N VAL A 270 -6.61 -5.50 -4.15
CA VAL A 270 -5.23 -6.02 -4.03
C VAL A 270 -5.28 -7.39 -3.38
N ILE A 271 -4.90 -8.43 -4.12
CA ILE A 271 -4.77 -9.80 -3.62
C ILE A 271 -3.31 -10.13 -3.34
N HIS A 272 -3.04 -10.98 -2.35
CA HIS A 272 -1.67 -11.42 -2.09
C HIS A 272 -1.21 -12.44 -3.12
N TRP A 273 0.04 -12.31 -3.55
CA TRP A 273 0.70 -13.35 -4.34
C TRP A 273 0.77 -14.63 -3.52
N PRO A 274 0.46 -15.81 -4.11
CA PRO A 274 0.45 -17.07 -3.39
C PRO A 274 1.78 -17.38 -2.71
N ILE A 275 1.72 -17.76 -1.44
CA ILE A 275 2.87 -18.19 -0.65
C ILE A 275 2.50 -19.55 -0.04
N PRO A 276 3.12 -20.66 -0.50
CA PRO A 276 2.87 -21.98 0.05
C PRO A 276 3.06 -22.03 1.58
N ASP A 277 2.30 -22.84 2.26
CA ASP A 277 2.37 -23.09 3.71
C ASP A 277 2.24 -21.82 4.59
N SER A 278 1.49 -20.81 4.11
CA SER A 278 1.25 -19.55 4.84
C SER A 278 -0.24 -19.16 4.82
N GLU A 279 -0.56 -18.06 5.53
CA GLU A 279 -1.87 -17.41 5.47
C GLU A 279 -2.24 -16.87 4.08
N PHE A 280 -1.29 -16.80 3.15
CA PHE A 280 -1.48 -16.38 1.77
C PHE A 280 -1.41 -17.55 0.78
N ALA A 281 -1.54 -18.80 1.27
CA ALA A 281 -1.58 -19.96 0.42
C ALA A 281 -2.87 -19.98 -0.42
N CYS A 282 -2.73 -20.19 -1.72
CA CYS A 282 -3.84 -20.52 -2.60
C CYS A 282 -3.32 -21.34 -3.77
N ASP A 283 -4.24 -21.98 -4.50
CA ASP A 283 -3.91 -22.71 -5.71
C ASP A 283 -3.43 -21.75 -6.80
N GLN A 284 -2.28 -22.04 -7.41
CA GLN A 284 -1.68 -21.17 -8.42
C GLN A 284 -2.52 -21.05 -9.67
N ASP A 285 -3.18 -22.14 -10.10
CA ASP A 285 -4.01 -22.12 -11.31
C ASP A 285 -5.27 -21.28 -11.08
N VAL A 286 -5.88 -21.37 -9.90
CA VAL A 286 -7.02 -20.53 -9.49
C VAL A 286 -6.61 -19.06 -9.42
N PHE A 287 -5.46 -18.75 -8.82
CA PHE A 287 -4.94 -17.37 -8.75
C PHE A 287 -4.74 -16.78 -10.16
N GLU A 288 -4.15 -17.54 -11.07
CA GLU A 288 -3.95 -17.11 -12.45
C GLU A 288 -5.27 -17.00 -13.24
N GLU A 289 -6.24 -17.87 -12.97
CA GLU A 289 -7.59 -17.78 -13.55
C GLU A 289 -8.28 -16.48 -13.10
N ILE A 290 -8.20 -16.13 -11.82
CA ILE A 290 -8.73 -14.86 -11.29
C ILE A 290 -8.11 -13.66 -12.04
N ALA A 291 -6.78 -13.64 -12.17
CA ALA A 291 -6.09 -12.56 -12.86
C ALA A 291 -6.53 -12.42 -14.33
N ARG A 292 -6.61 -13.54 -15.08
CA ARG A 292 -7.03 -13.53 -16.48
C ARG A 292 -8.51 -13.14 -16.67
N SER A 293 -9.38 -13.63 -15.79
CA SER A 293 -10.82 -13.34 -15.86
C SER A 293 -11.12 -11.86 -15.64
N HIS A 294 -10.33 -11.19 -14.79
CA HIS A 294 -10.46 -9.76 -14.56
C HIS A 294 -10.11 -8.94 -15.82
N GLN A 295 -9.09 -9.34 -16.58
CA GLN A 295 -8.68 -8.66 -17.81
C GLN A 295 -9.75 -8.74 -18.92
N THR A 296 -10.47 -9.86 -19.03
CA THR A 296 -11.49 -10.04 -20.06
C THR A 296 -12.79 -9.27 -19.77
N ASN A 297 -13.01 -8.86 -18.52
CA ASN A 297 -14.18 -8.12 -18.07
C ASN A 297 -13.92 -6.61 -17.89
N SER A 298 -12.70 -6.16 -18.11
CA SER A 298 -12.24 -4.76 -18.00
C SER A 298 -12.05 -4.12 -19.37
#